data_41b21193909c832d8f9c5f82138ce675
#
_entry.id   41b21193909c832d8f9c5f82138ce675
#
_cell.length_a   1.000
_cell.length_b   1.000
_cell.length_c   1.000
_cell.angle_alpha   90.00
_cell.angle_beta   90.00
_cell.angle_gamma   90.00
#
_symmetry.space_group_name_H-M   'P 1'
#
loop_
_entity.id
_entity.type
_entity.pdbx_description
1 polymer ?
#
loop_
_entity_poly.entity_id
_entity_poly.type
_entity_poly.pdbx_seq_one_letter_code
_entity_poly.pdbx_strand_id
1 'polypeptide(L)'
;MSIAIIGAGNVGMALGQALVARGESVIFGVPDPGKYREAVARLGSKASIGATAAAVGAGEVVILAVPYAAAQGVARSVADWGQKILVDATNPLAPALAGLSLGTTTSGAEQVAAAAHGARVVKAFNTTGAENMADSGYSGGRIFMPVCGDDADARSKIVALVSSLGFDGVDAGPLAAARYL
;
A
#
# COMPACT_ATOMS: atom_id res chain seq x y z
N MET A 1 14.57 0.83 -5.99
CA MET A 1 13.57 -0.29 -5.85
C MET A 1 12.45 -0.04 -6.84
N SER A 2 11.89 -1.09 -7.46
CA SER A 2 10.70 -0.93 -8.32
C SER A 2 9.44 -1.10 -7.47
N ILE A 3 8.58 -0.08 -7.46
CA ILE A 3 7.36 -0.08 -6.64
C ILE A 3 6.14 0.01 -7.55
N ALA A 4 5.23 -0.95 -7.41
CA ALA A 4 3.92 -0.88 -8.02
C ALA A 4 2.89 -0.34 -7.01
N ILE A 5 2.02 0.55 -7.44
CA ILE A 5 0.86 1.01 -6.64
C ILE A 5 -0.41 0.60 -7.39
N ILE A 6 -1.20 -0.26 -6.78
CA ILE A 6 -2.48 -0.67 -7.35
C ILE A 6 -3.57 0.26 -6.82
N GLY A 7 -4.06 1.10 -7.74
CA GLY A 7 -4.98 2.19 -7.44
C GLY A 7 -4.33 3.57 -7.56
N ALA A 8 -5.00 4.49 -8.24
CA ALA A 8 -4.59 5.89 -8.42
C ALA A 8 -5.61 6.85 -7.78
N GLY A 9 -6.18 6.45 -6.63
CA GLY A 9 -6.99 7.31 -5.78
C GLY A 9 -6.12 8.22 -4.88
N ASN A 10 -6.74 8.88 -3.89
CA ASN A 10 -6.04 9.83 -3.02
C ASN A 10 -4.79 9.21 -2.36
N VAL A 11 -4.92 8.05 -1.73
CA VAL A 11 -3.80 7.36 -1.06
C VAL A 11 -2.72 6.96 -2.07
N GLY A 12 -3.11 6.31 -3.18
CA GLY A 12 -2.14 5.85 -4.19
C GLY A 12 -1.36 7.00 -4.83
N MET A 13 -2.05 8.10 -5.17
CA MET A 13 -1.39 9.29 -5.75
C MET A 13 -0.47 9.98 -4.74
N ALA A 14 -0.87 10.12 -3.48
CA ALA A 14 -0.05 10.73 -2.44
C ALA A 14 1.22 9.90 -2.15
N LEU A 15 1.08 8.57 -2.01
CA LEU A 15 2.23 7.67 -1.86
C LEU A 15 3.15 7.70 -3.10
N GLY A 16 2.57 7.70 -4.31
CA GLY A 16 3.33 7.79 -5.54
C GLY A 16 4.12 9.08 -5.63
N GLN A 17 3.54 10.22 -5.25
CA GLN A 17 4.22 11.50 -5.18
C GLN A 17 5.40 11.47 -4.21
N ALA A 18 5.19 10.97 -3.00
CA ALA A 18 6.24 10.85 -1.98
C ALA A 18 7.40 9.94 -2.45
N LEU A 19 7.08 8.79 -3.05
CA LEU A 19 8.06 7.84 -3.54
C LEU A 19 8.89 8.41 -4.70
N VAL A 20 8.23 9.03 -5.69
CA VAL A 20 8.91 9.68 -6.82
C VAL A 20 9.82 10.81 -6.34
N ALA A 21 9.39 11.63 -5.38
CA ALA A 21 10.20 12.68 -4.78
C ALA A 21 11.46 12.14 -4.08
N ARG A 22 11.44 10.90 -3.59
CA ARG A 22 12.59 10.18 -3.02
C ARG A 22 13.43 9.44 -4.05
N GLY A 23 13.08 9.55 -5.32
CA GLY A 23 13.83 8.99 -6.43
C GLY A 23 13.47 7.56 -6.78
N GLU A 24 12.42 6.99 -6.21
CA GLU A 24 11.94 5.66 -6.55
C GLU A 24 11.21 5.65 -7.92
N SER A 25 11.28 4.52 -8.62
CA SER A 25 10.49 4.29 -9.82
C SER A 25 9.14 3.68 -9.44
N VAL A 26 8.06 4.35 -9.85
CA VAL A 26 6.69 3.96 -9.50
C VAL A 26 5.89 3.62 -10.75
N ILE A 27 5.23 2.46 -10.74
CA ILE A 27 4.25 2.09 -11.75
C ILE A 27 2.87 1.96 -11.11
N PHE A 28 1.92 2.76 -11.59
CA PHE A 28 0.52 2.64 -11.17
C PHE A 28 -0.18 1.55 -11.97
N GLY A 29 -0.89 0.65 -11.26
CA GLY A 29 -1.75 -0.37 -11.83
C GLY A 29 -3.22 -0.01 -11.63
N VAL A 30 -3.97 0.17 -12.70
CA VAL A 30 -5.39 0.52 -12.67
C VAL A 30 -6.17 -0.23 -13.76
N PRO A 31 -7.50 -0.42 -13.61
CA PRO A 31 -8.32 -1.04 -14.65
C PRO A 31 -8.38 -0.21 -15.95
N ASP A 32 -8.40 1.13 -15.83
CA ASP A 32 -8.42 2.07 -16.96
C ASP A 32 -7.25 3.06 -16.84
N PRO A 33 -6.09 2.77 -17.45
CA PRO A 33 -4.95 3.68 -17.45
C PRO A 33 -5.22 5.03 -18.12
N GLY A 34 -6.15 5.10 -19.07
CA GLY A 34 -6.48 6.34 -19.77
C GLY A 34 -6.98 7.43 -18.83
N LYS A 35 -7.82 7.04 -17.88
CA LYS A 35 -8.42 7.95 -16.88
C LYS A 35 -7.40 8.69 -16.01
N TYR A 36 -6.26 8.08 -15.71
CA TYR A 36 -5.29 8.62 -14.74
C TYR A 36 -3.96 9.04 -15.37
N ARG A 37 -3.81 8.86 -16.69
CA ARG A 37 -2.54 9.10 -17.42
C ARG A 37 -1.96 10.49 -17.18
N GLU A 38 -2.76 11.52 -17.31
CA GLU A 38 -2.31 12.91 -17.11
C GLU A 38 -1.92 13.17 -15.65
N ALA A 39 -2.69 12.68 -14.70
CA ALA A 39 -2.40 12.85 -13.28
C ALA A 39 -1.07 12.18 -12.90
N VAL A 40 -0.84 10.95 -13.37
CA VAL A 40 0.42 10.23 -13.13
C VAL A 40 1.59 10.88 -13.83
N ALA A 41 1.42 11.39 -15.06
CA ALA A 41 2.49 12.08 -15.81
C ALA A 41 2.99 13.35 -15.08
N ARG A 42 2.14 14.02 -14.31
CA ARG A 42 2.52 15.20 -13.49
C ARG A 42 3.48 14.84 -12.34
N LEU A 43 3.57 13.59 -11.94
CA LEU A 43 4.54 13.14 -10.92
C LEU A 43 5.98 13.08 -11.46
N GLY A 44 6.18 13.15 -12.78
CA GLY A 44 7.50 13.19 -13.41
C GLY A 44 7.89 11.86 -14.08
N SER A 45 9.11 11.82 -14.61
CA SER A 45 9.60 10.72 -15.47
C SER A 45 9.78 9.39 -14.77
N LYS A 46 9.78 9.35 -13.44
CA LYS A 46 9.88 8.12 -12.64
C LYS A 46 8.51 7.48 -12.35
N ALA A 47 7.42 8.14 -12.73
CA ALA A 47 6.07 7.60 -12.63
C ALA A 47 5.58 7.10 -13.98
N SER A 48 4.99 5.93 -13.99
CA SER A 48 4.35 5.33 -15.16
C SER A 48 3.01 4.70 -14.76
N ILE A 49 2.18 4.36 -15.76
CA ILE A 49 0.86 3.78 -15.53
C ILE A 49 0.58 2.68 -16.54
N GLY A 50 -0.05 1.61 -16.08
CA GLY A 50 -0.44 0.47 -16.90
C GLY A 50 -1.61 -0.29 -16.33
N ALA A 51 -1.95 -1.40 -16.95
CA ALA A 51 -2.92 -2.35 -16.41
C ALA A 51 -2.40 -2.97 -15.11
N THR A 52 -3.30 -3.35 -14.20
CA THR A 52 -2.96 -3.92 -12.89
C THR A 52 -1.95 -5.08 -12.98
N ALA A 53 -2.18 -6.04 -13.88
CA ALA A 53 -1.28 -7.20 -14.02
C ALA A 53 0.14 -6.80 -14.46
N ALA A 54 0.27 -5.83 -15.37
CA ALA A 54 1.57 -5.33 -15.81
C ALA A 54 2.32 -4.63 -14.67
N ALA A 55 1.62 -3.82 -13.88
CA ALA A 55 2.19 -3.13 -12.72
C ALA A 55 2.67 -4.14 -11.66
N VAL A 56 1.84 -5.14 -11.32
CA VAL A 56 2.23 -6.21 -10.38
C VAL A 56 3.46 -6.96 -10.89
N GLY A 57 3.50 -7.28 -12.19
CA GLY A 57 4.65 -7.97 -12.80
C GLY A 57 5.96 -7.19 -12.63
N ALA A 58 5.94 -5.88 -12.79
CA ALA A 58 7.11 -5.00 -12.77
C ALA A 58 7.59 -4.62 -11.34
N GLY A 59 6.70 -4.65 -10.34
CA GLY A 59 7.03 -4.24 -8.98
C GLY A 59 7.69 -5.35 -8.15
N GLU A 60 8.75 -5.02 -7.42
CA GLU A 60 9.29 -5.86 -6.33
C GLU A 60 8.44 -5.72 -5.07
N VAL A 61 8.00 -4.49 -4.78
CA VAL A 61 7.03 -4.16 -3.75
C VAL A 61 5.76 -3.69 -4.44
N VAL A 62 4.62 -4.22 -4.03
CA VAL A 62 3.31 -3.85 -4.56
C VAL A 62 2.48 -3.26 -3.42
N ILE A 63 2.06 -2.00 -3.56
CA ILE A 63 1.21 -1.32 -2.58
C ILE A 63 -0.24 -1.37 -3.05
N LEU A 64 -1.11 -1.95 -2.26
CA LEU A 64 -2.54 -2.06 -2.53
C LEU A 64 -3.26 -0.84 -1.96
N ALA A 65 -3.56 0.13 -2.80
CA ALA A 65 -4.20 1.41 -2.47
C ALA A 65 -5.57 1.56 -3.17
N VAL A 66 -6.39 0.53 -3.06
CA VAL A 66 -7.76 0.47 -3.61
C VAL A 66 -8.79 0.53 -2.48
N PRO A 67 -10.08 0.79 -2.74
CA PRO A 67 -11.13 0.57 -1.74
C PRO A 67 -11.08 -0.87 -1.20
N TYR A 68 -11.25 -1.05 0.10
CA TYR A 68 -11.15 -2.37 0.75
C TYR A 68 -12.02 -3.44 0.06
N ALA A 69 -13.22 -3.10 -0.38
CA ALA A 69 -14.12 -4.02 -1.08
C ALA A 69 -13.51 -4.63 -2.36
N ALA A 70 -12.52 -3.95 -2.99
CA ALA A 70 -11.82 -4.44 -4.16
C ALA A 70 -10.53 -5.20 -3.82
N ALA A 71 -10.00 -5.07 -2.61
CA ALA A 71 -8.67 -5.53 -2.22
C ALA A 71 -8.46 -7.03 -2.44
N GLN A 72 -9.38 -7.86 -1.93
CA GLN A 72 -9.31 -9.31 -2.10
C GLN A 72 -9.45 -9.74 -3.56
N GLY A 73 -10.30 -9.04 -4.35
CA GLY A 73 -10.46 -9.29 -5.78
C GLY A 73 -9.16 -9.06 -6.54
N VAL A 74 -8.46 -7.97 -6.25
CA VAL A 74 -7.13 -7.68 -6.82
C VAL A 74 -6.13 -8.75 -6.38
N ALA A 75 -6.09 -9.11 -5.10
CA ALA A 75 -5.17 -10.13 -4.58
C ALA A 75 -5.34 -11.48 -5.29
N ARG A 76 -6.59 -11.94 -5.50
CA ARG A 76 -6.90 -13.19 -6.22
C ARG A 76 -6.65 -13.12 -7.72
N SER A 77 -6.66 -11.94 -8.33
CA SER A 77 -6.44 -11.80 -9.79
C SER A 77 -5.01 -12.14 -10.22
N VAL A 78 -4.09 -12.23 -9.28
CA VAL A 78 -2.71 -12.65 -9.50
C VAL A 78 -2.58 -14.10 -9.07
N ALA A 79 -2.32 -14.99 -10.04
CA ALA A 79 -2.30 -16.43 -9.80
C ALA A 79 -1.18 -16.86 -8.84
N ASP A 80 -0.02 -16.23 -8.94
CA ASP A 80 1.13 -16.45 -8.05
C ASP A 80 1.86 -15.11 -7.84
N TRP A 81 2.01 -14.71 -6.60
CA TRP A 81 2.72 -13.50 -6.22
C TRP A 81 4.24 -13.67 -6.18
N GLY A 82 4.77 -14.90 -6.31
CA GLY A 82 6.20 -15.18 -6.44
C GLY A 82 7.06 -14.57 -5.35
N GLN A 83 6.61 -14.61 -4.09
CA GLN A 83 7.31 -14.03 -2.93
C GLN A 83 7.45 -12.49 -2.95
N LYS A 84 6.70 -11.79 -3.79
CA LYS A 84 6.66 -10.31 -3.76
C LYS A 84 6.13 -9.82 -2.41
N ILE A 85 6.58 -8.63 -2.01
CA ILE A 85 6.00 -7.98 -0.84
C ILE A 85 4.72 -7.26 -1.30
N LEU A 86 3.59 -7.64 -0.70
CA LEU A 86 2.30 -6.98 -0.89
C LEU A 86 1.97 -6.14 0.33
N VAL A 87 2.04 -4.82 0.19
CA VAL A 87 1.68 -3.87 1.25
C VAL A 87 0.19 -3.56 1.15
N ASP A 88 -0.56 -3.95 2.16
CA ASP A 88 -1.97 -3.59 2.29
C ASP A 88 -2.13 -2.23 2.98
N ALA A 89 -2.48 -1.21 2.20
CA ALA A 89 -2.76 0.15 2.68
C ALA A 89 -4.27 0.43 2.82
N THR A 90 -5.12 -0.61 2.75
CA THR A 90 -6.57 -0.44 2.79
C THR A 90 -7.10 -0.37 4.23
N ASN A 91 -8.32 0.16 4.40
CA ASN A 91 -9.05 0.11 5.66
C ASN A 91 -10.43 -0.51 5.43
N PRO A 92 -10.86 -1.48 6.25
CA PRO A 92 -12.18 -2.11 6.15
C PRO A 92 -13.27 -1.20 6.74
N LEU A 93 -13.42 0.00 6.16
CA LEU A 93 -14.42 0.98 6.58
C LEU A 93 -15.80 0.61 6.02
N ALA A 94 -16.82 0.70 6.85
CA ALA A 94 -18.19 0.59 6.43
C ALA A 94 -18.62 1.81 5.58
N PRO A 95 -19.67 1.70 4.76
CA PRO A 95 -20.17 2.82 3.98
C PRO A 95 -20.42 4.07 4.84
N ALA A 96 -20.15 5.24 4.26
CA ALA A 96 -20.26 6.55 4.93
C ALA A 96 -19.43 6.66 6.24
N LEU A 97 -18.35 5.91 6.36
CA LEU A 97 -17.48 5.89 7.55
C LEU A 97 -18.22 5.48 8.83
N ALA A 98 -19.26 4.67 8.73
CA ALA A 98 -20.09 4.23 9.85
C ALA A 98 -19.38 3.28 10.84
N GLY A 99 -18.06 3.13 10.73
CA GLY A 99 -17.23 2.25 11.56
C GLY A 99 -16.47 1.22 10.73
N LEU A 100 -16.00 0.16 11.37
CA LEU A 100 -15.31 -0.95 10.69
C LEU A 100 -16.32 -1.99 10.22
N SER A 101 -16.09 -2.55 9.04
CA SER A 101 -16.86 -3.66 8.48
C SER A 101 -16.36 -5.03 8.95
N LEU A 102 -15.23 -5.07 9.66
CA LEU A 102 -14.65 -6.27 10.28
C LEU A 102 -14.54 -6.10 11.79
N GLY A 103 -14.71 -7.22 12.51
CA GLY A 103 -14.49 -7.28 13.95
C GLY A 103 -13.02 -7.54 14.32
N THR A 104 -12.79 -7.81 15.61
CA THR A 104 -11.44 -7.99 16.20
C THR A 104 -10.87 -9.40 16.04
N THR A 105 -11.61 -10.35 15.45
CA THR A 105 -11.17 -11.74 15.26
C THR A 105 -10.36 -11.95 13.97
N THR A 106 -10.43 -10.99 13.04
CA THR A 106 -9.67 -10.95 11.78
C THR A 106 -9.47 -9.51 11.35
N SER A 107 -8.57 -9.29 10.40
CA SER A 107 -8.28 -7.99 9.79
C SER A 107 -8.42 -8.03 8.27
N GLY A 108 -8.52 -6.85 7.65
CA GLY A 108 -8.46 -6.72 6.19
C GLY A 108 -7.17 -7.31 5.63
N ALA A 109 -6.04 -7.09 6.29
CA ALA A 109 -4.74 -7.59 5.85
C ALA A 109 -4.65 -9.13 5.91
N GLU A 110 -5.23 -9.78 6.93
CA GLU A 110 -5.32 -11.24 6.99
C GLU A 110 -6.18 -11.79 5.85
N GLN A 111 -7.28 -11.11 5.51
CA GLN A 111 -8.12 -11.51 4.37
C GLN A 111 -7.42 -11.29 3.01
N VAL A 112 -6.63 -10.24 2.87
CA VAL A 112 -5.78 -10.03 1.70
C VAL A 112 -4.71 -11.11 1.61
N ALA A 113 -4.07 -11.48 2.73
CA ALA A 113 -3.06 -12.54 2.78
C ALA A 113 -3.63 -13.89 2.37
N ALA A 114 -4.82 -14.24 2.84
CA ALA A 114 -5.52 -15.47 2.44
C ALA A 114 -5.86 -15.51 0.94
N ALA A 115 -6.00 -14.33 0.30
CA ALA A 115 -6.32 -14.20 -1.12
C ALA A 115 -5.09 -14.08 -2.03
N ALA A 116 -3.93 -13.66 -1.50
CA ALA A 116 -2.70 -13.35 -2.23
C ALA A 116 -1.71 -14.53 -2.13
N HIS A 117 -1.98 -15.61 -2.86
CA HIS A 117 -1.15 -16.82 -2.80
C HIS A 117 0.32 -16.55 -3.16
N GLY A 118 1.23 -16.91 -2.26
CA GLY A 118 2.68 -16.72 -2.44
C GLY A 118 3.20 -15.31 -2.12
N ALA A 119 2.34 -14.34 -1.74
CA ALA A 119 2.78 -13.02 -1.32
C ALA A 119 3.28 -13.01 0.14
N ARG A 120 4.26 -12.16 0.41
CA ARG A 120 4.63 -11.75 1.77
C ARG A 120 3.84 -10.49 2.10
N VAL A 121 2.71 -10.66 2.80
CA VAL A 121 1.80 -9.54 3.07
C VAL A 121 2.26 -8.74 4.29
N VAL A 122 2.27 -7.43 4.14
CA VAL A 122 2.61 -6.45 5.18
C VAL A 122 1.52 -5.40 5.25
N LYS A 123 1.02 -5.08 6.43
CA LYS A 123 0.10 -3.98 6.68
C LYS A 123 0.88 -2.70 6.99
N ALA A 124 0.59 -1.61 6.26
CA ALA A 124 1.15 -0.29 6.52
C ALA A 124 0.31 0.81 5.82
N PHE A 125 0.58 2.08 6.12
CA PHE A 125 -0.03 3.26 5.50
C PHE A 125 -1.54 3.43 5.71
N ASN A 126 -2.14 2.78 6.68
CA ASN A 126 -3.57 2.86 6.93
C ASN A 126 -3.96 3.72 8.15
N THR A 127 -2.98 4.17 8.95
CA THR A 127 -3.23 4.86 10.23
C THR A 127 -3.20 6.39 10.13
N THR A 128 -3.07 6.94 8.92
CA THR A 128 -3.15 8.39 8.67
C THR A 128 -3.92 8.69 7.40
N GLY A 129 -4.37 9.92 7.22
CA GLY A 129 -5.05 10.36 6.01
C GLY A 129 -4.10 10.49 4.82
N ALA A 130 -4.68 10.46 3.60
CA ALA A 130 -3.91 10.57 2.35
C ALA A 130 -3.16 11.92 2.25
N GLU A 131 -3.68 12.97 2.84
CA GLU A 131 -3.08 14.31 2.90
C GLU A 131 -1.71 14.31 3.56
N ASN A 132 -1.48 13.40 4.50
CA ASN A 132 -0.22 13.27 5.24
C ASN A 132 0.80 12.35 4.54
N MET A 133 0.40 11.66 3.47
CA MET A 133 1.27 10.68 2.82
C MET A 133 2.23 11.32 1.81
N ALA A 134 1.82 12.44 1.19
CA ALA A 134 2.67 13.18 0.28
C ALA A 134 3.71 14.05 1.03
N ASP A 135 3.32 14.55 2.20
CA ASP A 135 4.17 15.32 3.10
C ASP A 135 3.90 14.88 4.56
N SER A 136 4.87 14.20 5.15
CA SER A 136 4.82 13.70 6.52
C SER A 136 5.43 14.66 7.55
N GLY A 137 5.79 15.88 7.11
CA GLY A 137 6.43 16.91 7.94
C GLY A 137 5.44 17.62 8.86
N TYR A 138 5.42 17.24 10.14
CA TYR A 138 4.64 17.90 11.18
C TYR A 138 5.54 18.65 12.16
N SER A 139 5.11 19.82 12.62
CA SER A 139 5.82 20.61 13.62
C SER A 139 5.96 19.89 14.99
N GLY A 140 5.09 18.91 15.24
CA GLY A 140 5.10 18.09 16.45
C GLY A 140 5.94 16.82 16.39
N GLY A 141 6.59 16.54 15.25
CA GLY A 141 7.37 15.32 15.05
C GLY A 141 6.89 14.46 13.89
N ARG A 142 7.46 13.27 13.77
CA ARG A 142 7.08 12.31 12.70
C ARG A 142 5.76 11.64 13.03
N ILE A 143 4.96 11.38 12.00
CA ILE A 143 3.72 10.61 12.12
C ILE A 143 4.08 9.15 12.39
N PHE A 144 3.55 8.61 13.48
CA PHE A 144 3.66 7.18 13.81
C PHE A 144 3.03 6.30 12.73
N MET A 145 3.80 5.34 12.22
CA MET A 145 3.35 4.43 11.18
C MET A 145 3.70 2.98 11.54
N PRO A 146 2.76 2.23 12.14
CA PRO A 146 2.99 0.84 12.48
C PRO A 146 3.01 -0.02 11.22
N VAL A 147 3.90 -1.02 11.22
CA VAL A 147 4.10 -1.98 10.14
C VAL A 147 4.00 -3.38 10.72
N CYS A 148 3.10 -4.22 10.25
CA CYS A 148 3.01 -5.61 10.69
C CYS A 148 2.90 -6.60 9.52
N GLY A 149 3.35 -7.84 9.74
CA GLY A 149 3.37 -8.90 8.73
C GLY A 149 4.08 -10.14 9.29
N ASP A 150 3.87 -11.31 8.73
CA ASP A 150 4.46 -12.54 9.28
C ASP A 150 5.92 -12.75 8.84
N ASP A 151 6.30 -12.26 7.65
CA ASP A 151 7.68 -12.33 7.16
C ASP A 151 8.52 -11.17 7.73
N ALA A 152 9.54 -11.49 8.52
CA ALA A 152 10.37 -10.50 9.21
C ALA A 152 11.21 -9.63 8.25
N ASP A 153 11.70 -10.20 7.15
CA ASP A 153 12.48 -9.48 6.16
C ASP A 153 11.60 -8.49 5.39
N ALA A 154 10.38 -8.90 5.03
CA ALA A 154 9.41 -8.02 4.41
C ALA A 154 9.02 -6.86 5.33
N ARG A 155 8.74 -7.13 6.63
CA ARG A 155 8.46 -6.07 7.62
C ARG A 155 9.62 -5.08 7.70
N SER A 156 10.85 -5.58 7.87
CA SER A 156 12.05 -4.73 7.99
C SER A 156 12.23 -3.82 6.76
N LYS A 157 12.04 -4.37 5.55
CA LYS A 157 12.09 -3.59 4.31
C LYS A 157 11.02 -2.50 4.27
N ILE A 158 9.80 -2.80 4.71
CA ILE A 158 8.71 -1.82 4.70
C ILE A 158 8.87 -0.79 5.81
N VAL A 159 9.37 -1.14 7.00
CA VAL A 159 9.76 -0.16 8.04
C VAL A 159 10.79 0.82 7.50
N ALA A 160 11.83 0.34 6.79
CA ALA A 160 12.83 1.20 6.17
C ALA A 160 12.21 2.11 5.09
N LEU A 161 11.32 1.58 4.24
CA LEU A 161 10.59 2.37 3.24
C LEU A 161 9.74 3.47 3.89
N VAL A 162 8.94 3.12 4.89
CA VAL A 162 8.10 4.04 5.68
C VAL A 162 8.94 5.15 6.30
N SER A 163 10.07 4.78 6.93
CA SER A 163 11.00 5.74 7.54
C SER A 163 11.65 6.66 6.51
N SER A 164 11.97 6.15 5.32
CA SER A 164 12.52 6.95 4.22
C SER A 164 11.53 8.00 3.72
N LEU A 165 10.23 7.75 3.83
CA LEU A 165 9.16 8.69 3.50
C LEU A 165 8.93 9.75 4.58
N GLY A 166 9.66 9.69 5.71
CA GLY A 166 9.59 10.68 6.78
C GLY A 166 8.66 10.31 7.93
N PHE A 167 8.03 9.14 7.90
CA PHE A 167 7.23 8.63 9.02
C PHE A 167 8.11 8.06 10.14
N ASP A 168 7.54 7.89 11.31
CA ASP A 168 8.10 7.08 12.39
C ASP A 168 7.62 5.63 12.21
N GLY A 169 8.41 4.86 11.43
CA GLY A 169 8.11 3.47 11.08
C GLY A 169 8.45 2.52 12.22
N VAL A 170 7.46 1.81 12.75
CA VAL A 170 7.63 0.89 13.87
C VAL A 170 7.19 -0.53 13.49
N ASP A 171 8.05 -1.52 13.76
CA ASP A 171 7.67 -2.94 13.63
C ASP A 171 6.65 -3.30 14.71
N ALA A 172 5.41 -3.54 14.29
CA ALA A 172 4.30 -3.93 15.15
C ALA A 172 4.11 -5.46 15.24
N GLY A 173 5.06 -6.23 14.72
CA GLY A 173 5.07 -7.69 14.85
C GLY A 173 4.26 -8.42 13.76
N PRO A 174 3.64 -9.58 14.09
CA PRO A 174 2.98 -10.44 13.13
C PRO A 174 1.74 -9.80 12.50
N LEU A 175 1.28 -10.34 11.35
CA LEU A 175 0.15 -9.79 10.59
C LEU A 175 -1.15 -9.70 11.42
N ALA A 176 -1.31 -10.55 12.44
CA ALA A 176 -2.45 -10.49 13.35
C ALA A 176 -2.55 -9.16 14.12
N ALA A 177 -1.44 -8.40 14.28
CA ALA A 177 -1.47 -7.06 14.86
C ALA A 177 -2.29 -6.06 14.02
N ALA A 178 -2.52 -6.34 12.74
CA ALA A 178 -3.38 -5.54 11.87
C ALA A 178 -4.85 -5.43 12.36
N ARG A 179 -5.26 -6.26 13.31
CA ARG A 179 -6.58 -6.18 13.96
C ARG A 179 -6.74 -4.94 14.85
N TYR A 180 -5.63 -4.27 15.18
CA TYR A 180 -5.57 -3.11 16.06
C TYR A 180 -5.09 -1.83 15.35
N LEU A 181 -4.89 -1.90 14.03
CA LEU A 181 -4.36 -0.82 13.20
C LEU A 181 -5.40 -0.16 12.30
#